data_046630b8236bbbc4501e3d672281fd9b
#
_entry.id   046630b8236bbbc4501e3d672281fd9b
#
_cell.length_a   1.000
_cell.length_b   1.000
_cell.length_c   1.000
_cell.angle_alpha   90.00
_cell.angle_beta   90.00
_cell.angle_gamma   90.00
#
_symmetry.space_group_name_H-M   'P 1'
#
loop_
_entity.id
_entity.type
_entity.pdbx_description
1 polymer ?
#
loop_
_entity_poly.entity_id
_entity_poly.type
_entity_poly.pdbx_seq_one_letter_code
_entity_poly.pdbx_strand_id
1 'polypeptide(L)'
;MTKKGYWVAMVDIADQEGYKEYIALNKAAFDKYGATFVVRAGKHQVMEGPDANRVAVIEFKDYETALACYNSPEYRKAIEARVKYAKAHLTVVEGV
;
A
#
# COMPACT_ATOMS: atom_id res chain seq x y z
N MET A 1 -5.33 22.01 12.20
CA MET A 1 -5.05 20.59 12.35
C MET A 1 -4.60 20.01 11.02
N THR A 2 -3.59 19.16 11.07
CA THR A 2 -3.08 18.53 9.87
C THR A 2 -4.00 17.38 9.43
N LYS A 3 -4.38 17.38 8.16
CA LYS A 3 -5.16 16.28 7.60
C LYS A 3 -4.27 15.07 7.41
N LYS A 4 -4.82 13.89 7.61
CA LYS A 4 -4.09 12.64 7.39
C LYS A 4 -3.82 12.40 5.91
N GLY A 5 -2.80 11.62 5.63
CA GLY A 5 -2.53 11.13 4.28
C GLY A 5 -2.82 9.64 4.20
N TYR A 6 -3.27 9.18 3.05
CA TYR A 6 -3.63 7.77 2.89
C TYR A 6 -3.06 7.20 1.59
N TRP A 7 -2.70 5.94 1.67
CA TRP A 7 -2.54 5.11 0.47
C TRP A 7 -3.80 4.29 0.33
N VAL A 8 -4.39 4.34 -0.83
CA VAL A 8 -5.52 3.48 -1.17
C VAL A 8 -5.02 2.51 -2.23
N ALA A 9 -4.90 1.26 -1.87
CA ALA A 9 -4.30 0.24 -2.73
C ALA A 9 -5.28 -0.87 -3.05
N MET A 10 -5.42 -1.15 -4.34
CA MET A 10 -6.17 -2.30 -4.83
C MET A 10 -5.19 -3.15 -5.60
N VAL A 11 -5.02 -4.38 -5.16
CA VAL A 11 -3.95 -5.26 -5.65
C VAL A 11 -4.55 -6.57 -6.14
N ASP A 12 -4.12 -6.99 -7.32
CA ASP A 12 -4.46 -8.30 -7.85
C ASP A 12 -3.21 -9.17 -7.79
N ILE A 13 -3.17 -10.06 -6.81
CA ILE A 13 -2.01 -10.90 -6.53
C ILE A 13 -2.11 -12.18 -7.35
N ALA A 14 -1.11 -12.41 -8.22
CA ALA A 14 -1.04 -13.63 -9.03
C ALA A 14 -0.34 -14.77 -8.27
N ASP A 15 0.63 -14.44 -7.42
CA ASP A 15 1.38 -15.42 -6.65
C ASP A 15 1.40 -15.02 -5.17
N GLN A 16 0.53 -15.66 -4.38
CA GLN A 16 0.38 -15.34 -2.96
C GLN A 16 1.66 -15.64 -2.16
N GLU A 17 2.35 -16.73 -2.48
CA GLU A 17 3.59 -17.06 -1.78
C GLU A 17 4.69 -16.06 -2.08
N GLY A 18 4.85 -15.69 -3.36
CA GLY A 18 5.84 -14.69 -3.75
C GLY A 18 5.55 -13.33 -3.15
N TYR A 19 4.29 -12.99 -3.02
CA TYR A 19 3.88 -11.70 -2.47
C TYR A 19 4.35 -11.49 -1.02
N LYS A 20 4.60 -12.57 -0.30
CA LYS A 20 5.13 -12.48 1.07
C LYS A 20 6.49 -11.79 1.11
N GLU A 21 7.27 -11.89 0.04
CA GLU A 21 8.54 -11.16 -0.08
C GLU A 21 8.30 -9.64 -0.05
N TYR A 22 7.28 -9.19 -0.79
CA TYR A 22 6.90 -7.78 -0.77
C TYR A 22 6.47 -7.33 0.63
N ILE A 23 5.65 -8.14 1.31
CA ILE A 23 5.16 -7.81 2.66
C ILE A 23 6.33 -7.67 3.63
N ALA A 24 7.33 -8.55 3.54
CA ALA A 24 8.51 -8.48 4.38
C ALA A 24 9.32 -7.20 4.12
N LEU A 25 9.45 -6.83 2.84
CA LEU A 25 10.24 -5.66 2.45
C LEU A 25 9.54 -4.34 2.77
N ASN A 26 8.20 -4.27 2.65
CA ASN A 26 7.50 -3.01 2.89
C ASN A 26 7.49 -2.61 4.37
N LYS A 27 7.72 -3.55 5.27
CA LYS A 27 7.74 -3.28 6.70
C LYS A 27 8.75 -2.19 7.08
N ALA A 28 9.94 -2.21 6.47
CA ALA A 28 10.97 -1.22 6.74
C ALA A 28 10.49 0.20 6.42
N ALA A 29 9.81 0.37 5.28
CA ALA A 29 9.28 1.68 4.88
C ALA A 29 8.15 2.11 5.81
N PHE A 30 7.21 1.21 6.10
CA PHE A 30 6.06 1.54 6.93
C PHE A 30 6.47 1.89 8.37
N ASP A 31 7.43 1.16 8.93
CA ASP A 31 7.93 1.46 10.27
C ASP A 31 8.62 2.83 10.31
N LYS A 32 9.40 3.14 9.28
CA LYS A 32 10.13 4.41 9.20
C LYS A 32 9.19 5.62 9.12
N TYR A 33 8.09 5.49 8.40
CA TYR A 33 7.18 6.62 8.14
C TYR A 33 5.92 6.60 9.00
N GLY A 34 5.84 5.68 9.94
CA GLY A 34 4.73 5.63 10.89
C GLY A 34 3.40 5.24 10.26
N ALA A 35 3.43 4.34 9.30
CA ALA A 35 2.23 3.89 8.61
C ALA A 35 1.35 3.03 9.52
N THR A 36 0.03 3.23 9.43
CA THR A 36 -0.95 2.44 10.17
C THR A 36 -1.97 1.88 9.19
N PHE A 37 -2.19 0.58 9.21
CA PHE A 37 -3.22 -0.03 8.37
C PHE A 37 -4.60 0.30 8.93
N VAL A 38 -5.43 0.94 8.11
CA VAL A 38 -6.85 1.18 8.41
C VAL A 38 -7.68 0.04 7.83
N VAL A 39 -7.30 -0.43 6.63
CA VAL A 39 -7.87 -1.62 6.00
C VAL A 39 -6.69 -2.50 5.60
N ARG A 40 -6.75 -3.77 5.96
CA ARG A 40 -5.65 -4.70 5.69
C ARG A 40 -6.22 -6.01 5.16
N ALA A 41 -6.41 -6.04 3.85
CA ALA A 41 -6.89 -7.23 3.15
C ALA A 41 -8.21 -7.76 3.74
N GLY A 42 -9.09 -6.87 4.13
CA GLY A 42 -10.38 -7.25 4.70
C GLY A 42 -11.33 -7.81 3.64
N LYS A 43 -12.44 -8.36 4.12
CA LYS A 43 -13.50 -8.86 3.26
C LYS A 43 -13.97 -7.73 2.34
N HIS A 44 -14.05 -7.99 1.05
CA HIS A 44 -14.39 -6.95 0.08
C HIS A 44 -15.04 -7.55 -1.15
N GLN A 45 -15.66 -6.67 -1.93
CA GLN A 45 -16.28 -7.01 -3.20
C GLN A 45 -16.03 -5.84 -4.14
N VAL A 46 -15.39 -6.10 -5.28
CA VAL A 46 -15.18 -5.07 -6.30
C VAL A 46 -16.51 -4.85 -7.02
N MET A 47 -17.05 -3.65 -6.92
CA MET A 47 -18.34 -3.32 -7.54
C MET A 47 -18.16 -2.78 -8.95
N GLU A 48 -17.08 -2.01 -9.18
CA GLU A 48 -16.76 -1.44 -10.49
C GLU A 48 -15.23 -1.34 -10.60
N GLY A 49 -14.70 -1.61 -11.77
CA GLY A 49 -13.29 -1.50 -12.05
C GLY A 49 -12.57 -2.82 -12.16
N PRO A 50 -11.24 -2.81 -12.26
CA PRO A 50 -10.44 -4.01 -12.41
C PRO A 50 -10.54 -4.92 -11.18
N ASP A 51 -10.38 -6.22 -11.40
CA ASP A 51 -10.37 -7.19 -10.32
C ASP A 51 -9.23 -6.92 -9.34
N ALA A 52 -9.50 -7.12 -8.07
CA ALA A 52 -8.50 -7.03 -7.02
C ALA A 52 -8.84 -8.06 -5.95
N ASN A 53 -7.84 -8.84 -5.56
CA ASN A 53 -8.03 -9.82 -4.50
C ASN A 53 -7.47 -9.36 -3.16
N ARG A 54 -6.96 -8.11 -3.09
CA ARG A 54 -6.49 -7.52 -1.85
C ARG A 54 -6.74 -6.00 -1.89
N VAL A 55 -7.38 -5.49 -0.85
CA VAL A 55 -7.58 -4.05 -0.69
C VAL A 55 -6.91 -3.64 0.62
N ALA A 56 -6.13 -2.57 0.57
CA ALA A 56 -5.46 -2.03 1.75
C ALA A 56 -5.59 -0.51 1.76
N VAL A 57 -5.84 0.04 2.93
CA VAL A 57 -5.81 1.49 3.15
C VAL A 57 -4.84 1.73 4.29
N ILE A 58 -3.85 2.57 4.04
CA ILE A 58 -2.76 2.83 4.97
C ILE A 58 -2.75 4.32 5.30
N GLU A 59 -2.73 4.63 6.59
CA GLU A 59 -2.79 6.00 7.09
C GLU A 59 -1.42 6.49 7.50
N PHE A 60 -1.11 7.74 7.15
CA PHE A 60 0.09 8.45 7.56
C PHE A 60 -0.32 9.75 8.24
N LYS A 61 0.58 10.36 8.98
CA LYS A 61 0.28 11.59 9.73
C LYS A 61 -0.17 12.74 8.82
N ASP A 62 0.31 12.77 7.57
CA ASP A 62 -0.07 13.78 6.60
C ASP A 62 0.21 13.28 5.18
N TYR A 63 -0.24 14.05 4.19
CA TYR A 63 -0.10 13.72 2.78
C TYR A 63 1.36 13.66 2.35
N GLU A 64 2.18 14.61 2.80
CA GLU A 64 3.60 14.69 2.45
C GLU A 64 4.36 13.46 2.93
N THR A 65 4.04 12.98 4.13
CA THR A 65 4.66 11.77 4.69
C THR A 65 4.24 10.53 3.89
N ALA A 66 2.97 10.46 3.47
CA ALA A 66 2.50 9.35 2.63
C ALA A 66 3.25 9.32 1.30
N LEU A 67 3.46 10.48 0.67
CA LEU A 67 4.24 10.58 -0.57
C LEU A 67 5.71 10.21 -0.34
N ALA A 68 6.29 10.71 0.75
CA ALA A 68 7.69 10.44 1.06
C ALA A 68 7.94 8.93 1.25
N CYS A 69 7.01 8.25 1.90
CA CYS A 69 7.10 6.80 2.08
C CYS A 69 7.10 6.07 0.74
N TYR A 70 6.20 6.44 -0.17
CA TYR A 70 6.13 5.82 -1.48
C TYR A 70 7.41 6.03 -2.29
N ASN A 71 8.02 7.20 -2.16
CA ASN A 71 9.22 7.55 -2.91
C ASN A 71 10.52 7.18 -2.19
N SER A 72 10.43 6.55 -1.03
CA SER A 72 11.62 6.18 -0.23
C SER A 72 12.40 5.03 -0.86
N PRO A 73 13.73 4.96 -0.61
CA PRO A 73 14.53 3.83 -1.07
C PRO A 73 14.02 2.49 -0.52
N GLU A 74 13.56 2.48 0.73
CA GLU A 74 13.02 1.28 1.37
C GLU A 74 11.82 0.73 0.59
N TYR A 75 10.88 1.62 0.21
CA TYR A 75 9.71 1.16 -0.51
C TYR A 75 10.01 0.80 -1.96
N ARG A 76 10.99 1.46 -2.58
CA ARG A 76 11.41 1.12 -3.95
C ARG A 76 11.85 -0.33 -4.05
N LYS A 77 12.57 -0.82 -3.04
CA LYS A 77 12.96 -2.24 -2.98
C LYS A 77 11.73 -3.14 -2.89
N ALA A 78 10.73 -2.74 -2.12
CA ALA A 78 9.51 -3.51 -2.00
C ALA A 78 8.75 -3.58 -3.33
N ILE A 79 8.70 -2.46 -4.08
CA ILE A 79 8.05 -2.44 -5.39
C ILE A 79 8.70 -3.43 -6.35
N GLU A 80 10.04 -3.53 -6.35
CA GLU A 80 10.76 -4.47 -7.20
C GLU A 80 10.29 -5.90 -6.98
N ALA A 81 10.01 -6.27 -5.74
CA ALA A 81 9.47 -7.59 -5.42
C ALA A 81 8.00 -7.69 -5.86
N ARG A 82 7.20 -6.66 -5.55
CA ARG A 82 5.75 -6.70 -5.83
C ARG A 82 5.44 -6.88 -7.31
N VAL A 83 6.14 -6.18 -8.20
CA VAL A 83 5.83 -6.24 -9.63
C VAL A 83 5.98 -7.63 -10.23
N LYS A 84 6.74 -8.51 -9.59
CA LYS A 84 6.89 -9.90 -10.02
C LYS A 84 5.63 -10.72 -9.75
N TYR A 85 4.85 -10.37 -8.74
CA TYR A 85 3.81 -11.23 -8.19
C TYR A 85 2.42 -10.63 -8.21
N ALA A 86 2.29 -9.33 -8.51
CA ALA A 86 1.00 -8.66 -8.40
C ALA A 86 0.94 -7.43 -9.28
N LYS A 87 -0.30 -7.06 -9.66
CA LYS A 87 -0.61 -5.79 -10.30
C LYS A 87 -1.29 -4.92 -9.25
N ALA A 88 -0.83 -3.69 -9.09
CA ALA A 88 -1.37 -2.80 -8.07
C ALA A 88 -1.86 -1.49 -8.67
N HIS A 89 -2.97 -1.02 -8.14
CA HIS A 89 -3.45 0.35 -8.36
C HIS A 89 -3.37 1.03 -7.01
N LEU A 90 -2.46 2.00 -6.89
CA LEU A 90 -2.20 2.66 -5.62
C LEU A 90 -2.31 4.17 -5.80
N THR A 91 -3.14 4.80 -4.99
CA THR A 91 -3.35 6.25 -5.02
C THR A 91 -2.98 6.81 -3.64
N VAL A 92 -2.25 7.91 -3.65
CA VAL A 92 -1.95 8.66 -2.43
C VAL A 92 -2.91 9.83 -2.39
N VAL A 93 -3.65 9.98 -1.29
CA VAL A 93 -4.70 10.98 -1.19
C VAL A 93 -4.72 11.60 0.21
N GLU A 94 -5.07 12.88 0.27
CA GLU A 94 -5.24 13.57 1.55
C GLU A 94 -6.65 13.33 2.08
N GLY A 95 -6.76 13.10 3.38
CA GLY A 95 -8.05 12.91 4.04
C GLY A 95 -8.77 14.21 4.35
N VAL A 96 -9.89 14.09 5.00
CA VAL A 96 -10.71 15.24 5.40
C VAL A 96 -10.27 15.85 6.72
#